data_250aa03815637313c3d0d848a3827244
#
_entry.id   250aa03815637313c3d0d848a3827244
#
_cell.length_a   1.000
_cell.length_b   1.000
_cell.length_c   1.000
_cell.angle_alpha   90.00
_cell.angle_beta   90.00
_cell.angle_gamma   90.00
#
_symmetry.space_group_name_H-M   'P 1'
#
loop_
_entity.id
_entity.type
_entity.pdbx_description
1 polymer ?
#
loop_
_entity_poly.entity_id
_entity_poly.type
_entity_poly.pdbx_seq_one_letter_code
_entity_poly.pdbx_strand_id
1 'polypeptide(L)'
;DKIESRNSETLFVANPPSVPKDASKDVPKEAAALTIDTINAAPGLPTTETQAVAERIVDGRTTYILTSMLQDVIKLGTGRRALALGRTDLSGKTGTTNESKDAWFSGYNADYVTTVWTGFDQPESLGRREYGGTVALPIWITYMGGALKGKPAHSQAEPEGILSLRIDPASGRIASPGTPGAYFELFKSEDTPPTNSELGNGVAPGSPLPADDGAPIDLF
;
A
#
# COMPACT_ATOMS: atom_id res chain seq x y z
N ASP A 1 -1.87 19.32 -14.68
CA ASP A 1 -3.26 19.76 -14.82
C ASP A 1 -3.35 21.26 -14.57
N LYS A 2 -4.17 21.95 -15.31
CA LYS A 2 -4.43 23.38 -15.14
C LYS A 2 -5.92 23.65 -14.90
N ILE A 3 -6.20 24.68 -14.12
CA ILE A 3 -7.55 25.20 -13.92
C ILE A 3 -7.66 26.49 -14.71
N GLU A 4 -8.65 26.59 -15.56
CA GLU A 4 -8.93 27.77 -16.36
C GLU A 4 -10.26 28.42 -15.95
N SER A 5 -10.32 29.75 -16.00
CA SER A 5 -11.56 30.51 -15.83
C SER A 5 -12.46 30.33 -17.04
N ARG A 6 -13.74 30.80 -16.94
CA ARG A 6 -14.70 30.83 -18.07
C ARG A 6 -14.20 31.61 -19.30
N ASN A 7 -13.25 32.52 -19.08
CA ASN A 7 -12.65 33.34 -20.12
C ASN A 7 -11.30 32.80 -20.61
N SER A 8 -11.00 31.51 -20.36
CA SER A 8 -9.73 30.84 -20.73
C SER A 8 -8.49 31.46 -20.09
N GLU A 9 -8.66 32.19 -19.00
CA GLU A 9 -7.55 32.65 -18.17
C GLU A 9 -7.09 31.49 -17.27
N THR A 10 -5.79 31.17 -17.27
CA THR A 10 -5.22 30.13 -16.44
C THR A 10 -5.19 30.61 -14.99
N LEU A 11 -5.99 30.02 -14.13
CA LEU A 11 -6.08 30.31 -12.68
C LEU A 11 -5.05 29.54 -11.87
N PHE A 12 -4.71 28.35 -12.30
CA PHE A 12 -3.80 27.46 -11.59
C PHE A 12 -3.20 26.42 -12.55
N VAL A 13 -1.90 26.17 -12.38
CA VAL A 13 -1.19 25.06 -13.03
C VAL A 13 -0.62 24.18 -11.93
N ALA A 14 -1.04 22.93 -11.88
CA ALA A 14 -0.45 21.98 -10.97
C ALA A 14 0.95 21.58 -11.46
N ASN A 15 1.95 21.72 -10.61
CA ASN A 15 3.30 21.24 -10.84
C ASN A 15 3.68 20.28 -9.69
N PRO A 16 3.07 19.07 -9.67
CA PRO A 16 3.35 18.10 -8.61
C PRO A 16 4.80 17.63 -8.70
N PRO A 17 5.47 17.38 -7.54
CA PRO A 17 6.79 16.78 -7.54
C PRO A 17 6.77 15.41 -8.22
N SER A 18 7.81 15.10 -8.98
CA SER A 18 7.95 13.81 -9.66
C SER A 18 8.55 12.75 -8.73
N VAL A 19 8.17 11.50 -8.93
CA VAL A 19 8.81 10.35 -8.29
C VAL A 19 9.95 9.86 -9.18
N PRO A 20 11.17 9.64 -8.68
CA PRO A 20 12.27 9.08 -9.46
C PRO A 20 11.88 7.72 -10.07
N LYS A 21 12.26 7.49 -11.33
CA LYS A 21 12.00 6.20 -12.01
C LYS A 21 12.73 5.03 -11.35
N ASP A 22 13.84 5.30 -10.67
CA ASP A 22 14.63 4.33 -9.89
C ASP A 22 14.37 4.50 -8.39
N ALA A 23 13.11 4.44 -7.97
CA ALA A 23 12.70 4.58 -6.58
C ALA A 23 13.30 3.52 -5.62
N SER A 24 14.06 2.54 -6.13
CA SER A 24 14.79 1.55 -5.34
C SER A 24 16.10 2.07 -4.74
N LYS A 25 16.58 3.24 -5.17
CA LYS A 25 17.79 3.86 -4.60
C LYS A 25 17.37 4.94 -3.63
N ASP A 26 17.78 4.79 -2.37
CA ASP A 26 17.65 5.86 -1.39
C ASP A 26 18.38 7.10 -1.90
N VAL A 27 17.64 8.16 -2.21
CA VAL A 27 18.22 9.45 -2.57
C VAL A 27 18.79 10.03 -1.26
N PRO A 28 20.11 10.29 -1.16
CA PRO A 28 20.69 10.89 0.04
C PRO A 28 20.01 12.22 0.33
N LYS A 29 19.72 12.50 1.59
CA LYS A 29 19.12 13.76 2.07
C LYS A 29 19.86 15.04 1.59
N GLU A 30 21.12 14.91 1.21
CA GLU A 30 21.95 16.00 0.70
C GLU A 30 21.67 16.40 -0.77
N ALA A 31 21.01 15.54 -1.55
CA ALA A 31 20.68 15.85 -2.95
C ALA A 31 19.52 16.87 -3.09
N ALA A 32 18.79 17.14 -2.02
CA ALA A 32 17.69 18.12 -2.01
C ALA A 32 18.19 19.59 -1.80
N ALA A 33 19.48 19.81 -1.61
CA ALA A 33 20.07 21.12 -1.25
C ALA A 33 20.97 21.71 -2.34
N LEU A 34 20.81 21.34 -3.61
CA LEU A 34 21.45 22.08 -4.70
C LEU A 34 20.66 23.35 -4.98
N THR A 35 21.06 24.40 -4.29
CA THR A 35 20.54 25.76 -4.43
C THR A 35 20.80 26.32 -5.83
N ILE A 36 19.80 27.05 -6.31
CA ILE A 36 19.65 27.70 -7.62
C ILE A 36 20.75 28.72 -7.98
N ASP A 37 21.71 29.00 -7.13
CA ASP A 37 22.63 30.14 -7.28
C ASP A 37 23.84 29.92 -8.22
N THR A 38 24.02 28.72 -8.80
CA THR A 38 25.21 28.43 -9.60
C THR A 38 24.99 28.34 -11.12
N ILE A 39 23.76 28.51 -11.64
CA ILE A 39 23.44 28.28 -13.07
C ILE A 39 23.10 29.58 -13.84
N ASN A 40 23.22 30.76 -13.26
CA ASN A 40 22.88 32.02 -13.91
C ASN A 40 24.02 32.65 -14.73
N ALA A 41 24.78 31.87 -15.53
CA ALA A 41 25.90 32.43 -16.30
C ALA A 41 25.93 32.12 -17.80
N ALA A 42 24.77 31.82 -18.45
CA ALA A 42 24.76 31.79 -19.91
C ALA A 42 23.39 32.22 -20.49
N PRO A 43 23.28 33.31 -21.26
CA PRO A 43 22.04 33.70 -21.93
C PRO A 43 21.81 32.79 -23.15
N GLY A 44 20.72 32.02 -23.17
CA GLY A 44 20.23 31.34 -24.38
C GLY A 44 19.97 29.85 -24.33
N LEU A 45 20.12 29.19 -23.21
CA LEU A 45 19.64 27.81 -23.05
C LEU A 45 18.20 27.80 -22.52
N PRO A 46 17.30 26.93 -23.07
CA PRO A 46 15.96 26.79 -22.49
C PRO A 46 16.15 26.34 -21.03
N THR A 47 15.58 27.12 -20.09
CA THR A 47 15.53 26.74 -18.68
C THR A 47 14.77 25.43 -18.59
N THR A 48 15.51 24.33 -18.44
CA THR A 48 14.90 23.06 -18.03
C THR A 48 14.38 23.30 -16.61
N GLU A 49 13.08 23.51 -16.47
CA GLU A 49 12.45 23.56 -15.16
C GLU A 49 12.82 22.24 -14.45
N THR A 50 13.69 22.33 -13.48
CA THR A 50 14.09 21.18 -12.66
C THR A 50 12.86 20.81 -11.84
N GLN A 51 12.12 19.81 -12.31
CA GLN A 51 10.93 19.33 -11.61
C GLN A 51 11.35 18.86 -10.21
N ALA A 52 10.74 19.44 -9.18
CA ALA A 52 11.03 19.05 -7.81
C ALA A 52 10.76 17.54 -7.62
N VAL A 53 11.72 16.83 -7.04
CA VAL A 53 11.59 15.41 -6.72
C VAL A 53 10.86 15.27 -5.39
N ALA A 54 9.85 14.41 -5.33
CA ALA A 54 9.12 14.13 -4.10
C ALA A 54 10.05 13.50 -3.06
N GLU A 55 10.01 14.02 -1.84
CA GLU A 55 10.73 13.44 -0.71
C GLU A 55 10.15 12.04 -0.36
N ARG A 56 11.02 11.10 -0.07
CA ARG A 56 10.59 9.78 0.43
C ARG A 56 10.23 9.89 1.91
N ILE A 57 8.95 9.72 2.24
CA ILE A 57 8.43 9.83 3.62
C ILE A 57 8.25 8.46 4.29
N VAL A 58 8.29 7.35 3.54
CA VAL A 58 8.14 5.98 4.05
C VAL A 58 9.27 5.12 3.51
N ASP A 59 9.86 4.29 4.38
CA ASP A 59 10.87 3.29 4.00
C ASP A 59 10.32 2.34 2.93
N GLY A 60 11.11 2.09 1.87
CA GLY A 60 10.73 1.22 0.76
C GLY A 60 10.43 -0.21 1.20
N ARG A 61 11.13 -0.74 2.22
CA ARG A 61 10.87 -2.08 2.78
C ARG A 61 9.53 -2.15 3.48
N THR A 62 9.14 -1.09 4.22
CA THR A 62 7.81 -0.99 4.84
C THR A 62 6.72 -0.99 3.77
N THR A 63 6.90 -0.22 2.69
CA THR A 63 5.96 -0.19 1.57
C THR A 63 5.86 -1.55 0.88
N TYR A 64 6.99 -2.25 0.71
CA TYR A 64 7.05 -3.57 0.09
C TYR A 64 6.26 -4.60 0.91
N ILE A 65 6.51 -4.68 2.22
CA ILE A 65 5.79 -5.58 3.14
C ILE A 65 4.29 -5.25 3.15
N LEU A 66 3.92 -3.97 3.27
CA LEU A 66 2.52 -3.56 3.25
C LEU A 66 1.84 -3.93 1.93
N THR A 67 2.52 -3.76 0.80
CA THR A 67 2.00 -4.18 -0.52
C THR A 67 1.76 -5.68 -0.57
N SER A 68 2.67 -6.49 -0.04
CA SER A 68 2.50 -7.95 0.07
C SER A 68 1.26 -8.30 0.89
N MET A 69 1.09 -7.69 2.07
CA MET A 69 -0.11 -7.88 2.91
C MET A 69 -1.40 -7.51 2.18
N LEU A 70 -1.39 -6.42 1.40
CA LEU A 70 -2.54 -5.98 0.61
C LEU A 70 -2.80 -6.88 -0.62
N GLN A 71 -1.78 -7.55 -1.15
CA GLN A 71 -1.93 -8.61 -2.15
C GLN A 71 -2.61 -9.83 -1.54
N ASP A 72 -2.31 -10.18 -0.28
CA ASP A 72 -2.92 -11.32 0.40
C ASP A 72 -4.40 -11.09 0.69
N VAL A 73 -4.85 -9.85 0.87
CA VAL A 73 -6.29 -9.53 0.90
C VAL A 73 -6.98 -9.99 -0.39
N ILE A 74 -6.30 -9.88 -1.54
CA ILE A 74 -6.84 -10.35 -2.83
C ILE A 74 -6.65 -11.86 -2.99
N LYS A 75 -5.50 -12.42 -2.61
CA LYS A 75 -5.21 -13.84 -2.76
C LYS A 75 -6.06 -14.71 -1.83
N LEU A 76 -6.20 -14.32 -0.57
CA LEU A 76 -6.73 -15.13 0.52
C LEU A 76 -7.90 -14.47 1.27
N GLY A 77 -8.00 -13.14 1.23
CA GLY A 77 -8.90 -12.35 2.07
C GLY A 77 -10.20 -11.90 1.39
N THR A 78 -10.71 -10.77 1.85
CA THR A 78 -11.99 -10.19 1.45
C THR A 78 -12.03 -9.67 0.01
N GLY A 79 -10.86 -9.53 -0.63
CA GLY A 79 -10.69 -9.07 -2.01
C GLY A 79 -10.65 -10.19 -3.06
N ARG A 80 -10.85 -11.46 -2.71
CA ARG A 80 -10.65 -12.63 -3.60
C ARG A 80 -11.38 -12.56 -4.93
N ARG A 81 -12.51 -11.85 -5.01
CA ARG A 81 -13.22 -11.68 -6.28
C ARG A 81 -12.39 -10.98 -7.35
N ALA A 82 -11.38 -10.16 -6.96
CA ALA A 82 -10.46 -9.51 -7.89
C ALA A 82 -9.54 -10.50 -8.65
N LEU A 83 -9.39 -11.74 -8.16
CA LEU A 83 -8.68 -12.81 -8.90
C LEU A 83 -9.30 -13.08 -10.29
N ALA A 84 -10.56 -12.72 -10.50
CA ALA A 84 -11.21 -12.82 -11.82
C ALA A 84 -10.51 -11.99 -12.92
N LEU A 85 -9.69 -11.00 -12.55
CA LEU A 85 -8.87 -10.23 -13.49
C LEU A 85 -7.64 -11.00 -14.01
N GLY A 86 -7.31 -12.17 -13.43
CA GLY A 86 -6.19 -13.02 -13.85
C GLY A 86 -4.81 -12.34 -13.62
N ARG A 87 -4.71 -11.39 -12.68
CA ARG A 87 -3.51 -10.60 -12.41
C ARG A 87 -2.92 -10.93 -11.05
N THR A 88 -1.59 -10.86 -10.95
CA THR A 88 -0.82 -11.16 -9.73
C THR A 88 -0.30 -9.90 -9.03
N ASP A 89 -0.44 -8.73 -9.66
CA ASP A 89 0.11 -7.44 -9.24
C ASP A 89 -0.92 -6.51 -8.59
N LEU A 90 -2.08 -7.04 -8.20
CA LEU A 90 -3.14 -6.25 -7.57
C LEU A 90 -3.02 -6.28 -6.05
N SER A 91 -3.16 -5.11 -5.45
CA SER A 91 -3.21 -4.92 -4.00
C SER A 91 -4.47 -4.15 -3.63
N GLY A 92 -5.05 -4.38 -2.46
CA GLY A 92 -6.22 -3.59 -2.06
C GLY A 92 -6.82 -4.02 -0.73
N LYS A 93 -7.79 -3.22 -0.27
CA LYS A 93 -8.50 -3.42 0.99
C LYS A 93 -9.95 -3.01 0.89
N THR A 94 -10.82 -3.80 1.48
CA THR A 94 -12.23 -3.47 1.70
C THR A 94 -12.38 -2.56 2.91
N GLY A 95 -13.35 -1.66 2.87
CA GLY A 95 -13.84 -0.91 4.03
C GLY A 95 -15.35 -1.05 4.15
N THR A 96 -15.87 -1.03 5.37
CA THR A 96 -17.31 -1.06 5.63
C THR A 96 -17.55 -0.36 6.96
N THR A 97 -18.40 0.65 6.98
CA THR A 97 -18.81 1.31 8.20
C THR A 97 -19.81 0.47 8.99
N ASN A 98 -20.02 0.80 10.26
CA ASN A 98 -21.04 0.17 11.08
C ASN A 98 -22.41 0.26 10.41
N GLU A 99 -23.24 -0.79 10.58
CA GLU A 99 -24.57 -0.91 9.96
C GLU A 99 -24.54 -0.93 8.43
N SER A 100 -23.37 -1.14 7.81
CA SER A 100 -23.20 -1.14 6.34
C SER A 100 -23.75 0.13 5.67
N LYS A 101 -23.47 1.30 6.22
CA LYS A 101 -23.88 2.59 5.64
C LYS A 101 -23.01 3.00 4.47
N ASP A 102 -21.70 2.68 4.58
CA ASP A 102 -20.71 2.93 3.53
C ASP A 102 -19.92 1.68 3.24
N ALA A 103 -19.73 1.41 1.99
CA ALA A 103 -18.94 0.30 1.50
C ALA A 103 -17.82 0.82 0.58
N TRP A 104 -16.58 0.40 0.86
CA TRP A 104 -15.40 0.87 0.19
C TRP A 104 -14.58 -0.29 -0.36
N PHE A 105 -13.93 -0.05 -1.47
CA PHE A 105 -12.77 -0.81 -1.90
C PHE A 105 -11.73 0.12 -2.48
N SER A 106 -10.56 0.15 -1.87
CA SER A 106 -9.38 0.85 -2.38
C SER A 106 -8.37 -0.18 -2.84
N GLY A 107 -7.90 -0.06 -4.07
CA GLY A 107 -6.92 -1.00 -4.61
C GLY A 107 -6.08 -0.36 -5.71
N TYR A 108 -4.93 -0.97 -5.96
CA TYR A 108 -3.94 -0.44 -6.88
C TYR A 108 -3.07 -1.54 -7.50
N ASN A 109 -2.34 -1.13 -8.53
CA ASN A 109 -1.14 -1.79 -9.04
C ASN A 109 -0.07 -0.72 -9.32
N ALA A 110 0.99 -1.06 -10.05
CA ALA A 110 2.05 -0.08 -10.35
C ALA A 110 1.59 1.08 -11.26
N ASP A 111 0.50 0.90 -12.03
CA ASP A 111 0.03 1.89 -13.00
C ASP A 111 -1.11 2.77 -12.48
N TYR A 112 -2.02 2.19 -11.68
CA TYR A 112 -3.27 2.83 -11.27
C TYR A 112 -3.58 2.58 -9.80
N VAL A 113 -4.11 3.60 -9.15
CA VAL A 113 -4.80 3.51 -7.87
C VAL A 113 -6.26 3.93 -8.08
N THR A 114 -7.19 3.15 -7.53
CA THR A 114 -8.61 3.41 -7.65
C THR A 114 -9.31 3.11 -6.35
N THR A 115 -10.14 4.04 -5.91
CA THR A 115 -11.03 3.86 -4.76
C THR A 115 -12.47 3.93 -5.23
N VAL A 116 -13.26 2.98 -4.78
CA VAL A 116 -14.72 2.95 -4.99
C VAL A 116 -15.40 3.10 -3.65
N TRP A 117 -16.32 4.02 -3.59
CA TRP A 117 -17.27 4.22 -2.50
C TRP A 117 -18.69 3.96 -2.96
N THR A 118 -19.46 3.34 -2.11
CA THR A 118 -20.92 3.14 -2.30
C THR A 118 -21.61 3.50 -1.00
N GLY A 119 -22.54 4.43 -1.06
CA GLY A 119 -23.27 4.95 0.10
C GLY A 119 -24.39 5.89 -0.34
N PHE A 120 -25.11 6.44 0.62
CA PHE A 120 -26.11 7.47 0.43
C PHE A 120 -25.65 8.80 0.97
N ASP A 121 -26.06 9.93 0.36
CA ASP A 121 -25.73 11.29 0.86
C ASP A 121 -26.22 11.52 2.29
N GLN A 122 -27.38 10.95 2.63
CA GLN A 122 -27.83 10.82 4.02
C GLN A 122 -27.52 9.40 4.48
N PRO A 123 -26.69 9.23 5.55
CA PRO A 123 -26.21 7.93 5.97
C PRO A 123 -27.34 6.95 6.32
N GLU A 124 -27.65 6.04 5.41
CA GLU A 124 -28.59 4.96 5.56
C GLU A 124 -27.92 3.63 5.30
N SER A 125 -28.45 2.53 5.86
CA SER A 125 -27.92 1.20 5.60
C SER A 125 -28.09 0.82 4.14
N LEU A 126 -27.01 0.34 3.51
CA LEU A 126 -27.04 -0.22 2.16
C LEU A 126 -27.82 -1.53 2.09
N GLY A 127 -28.10 -2.14 3.23
CA GLY A 127 -28.84 -3.38 3.32
C GLY A 127 -28.07 -4.51 4.00
N ARG A 128 -28.74 -5.65 4.16
CA ARG A 128 -28.16 -6.82 4.81
C ARG A 128 -27.11 -7.47 3.89
N ARG A 129 -25.88 -7.66 4.39
CA ARG A 129 -24.72 -8.23 3.68
C ARG A 129 -24.14 -7.33 2.57
N GLU A 130 -24.46 -6.03 2.60
CA GLU A 130 -23.87 -5.07 1.69
C GLU A 130 -22.62 -4.45 2.32
N TYR A 131 -21.44 -4.94 1.93
CA TYR A 131 -20.13 -4.48 2.41
C TYR A 131 -19.15 -4.27 1.24
N GLY A 132 -17.98 -3.73 1.52
CA GLY A 132 -17.00 -3.39 0.51
C GLY A 132 -16.70 -4.52 -0.48
N GLY A 133 -16.64 -5.77 -0.01
CA GLY A 133 -16.40 -6.95 -0.86
C GLY A 133 -17.58 -7.35 -1.75
N THR A 134 -18.81 -6.93 -1.42
CA THR A 134 -20.02 -7.30 -2.17
C THR A 134 -20.50 -6.20 -3.12
N VAL A 135 -20.36 -4.92 -2.75
CA VAL A 135 -20.88 -3.80 -3.56
C VAL A 135 -19.76 -2.95 -4.20
N ALA A 136 -18.74 -2.54 -3.46
CA ALA A 136 -17.67 -1.69 -3.99
C ALA A 136 -16.67 -2.46 -4.86
N LEU A 137 -16.24 -3.65 -4.42
CA LEU A 137 -15.25 -4.46 -5.13
C LEU A 137 -15.68 -4.85 -6.55
N PRO A 138 -16.92 -5.26 -6.85
CA PRO A 138 -17.32 -5.56 -8.23
C PRO A 138 -17.20 -4.36 -9.18
N ILE A 139 -17.51 -3.16 -8.71
CA ILE A 139 -17.35 -1.91 -9.47
C ILE A 139 -15.88 -1.66 -9.76
N TRP A 140 -15.03 -1.82 -8.73
CA TRP A 140 -13.57 -1.71 -8.85
C TRP A 140 -13.01 -2.71 -9.86
N ILE A 141 -13.46 -3.97 -9.82
CA ILE A 141 -13.04 -5.02 -10.78
C ILE A 141 -13.39 -4.62 -12.20
N THR A 142 -14.59 -4.12 -12.44
CA THR A 142 -15.03 -3.68 -13.77
C THR A 142 -14.16 -2.55 -14.29
N TYR A 143 -13.89 -1.53 -13.46
CA TYR A 143 -13.05 -0.40 -13.81
C TYR A 143 -11.61 -0.84 -14.11
N MET A 144 -10.98 -1.55 -13.18
CA MET A 144 -9.58 -1.99 -13.32
C MET A 144 -9.40 -2.98 -14.47
N GLY A 145 -10.39 -3.83 -14.74
CA GLY A 145 -10.38 -4.72 -15.90
C GLY A 145 -10.33 -3.97 -17.23
N GLY A 146 -11.01 -2.84 -17.32
CA GLY A 146 -10.90 -1.92 -18.47
C GLY A 146 -9.57 -1.18 -18.52
N ALA A 147 -9.18 -0.55 -17.41
CA ALA A 147 -7.98 0.28 -17.31
C ALA A 147 -6.69 -0.50 -17.54
N LEU A 148 -6.64 -1.76 -17.12
CA LEU A 148 -5.47 -2.63 -17.23
C LEU A 148 -5.47 -3.51 -18.48
N LYS A 149 -6.47 -3.37 -19.36
CA LYS A 149 -6.56 -4.17 -20.59
C LYS A 149 -5.33 -3.94 -21.48
N GLY A 150 -4.64 -5.01 -21.81
CA GLY A 150 -3.42 -4.96 -22.65
C GLY A 150 -2.16 -4.48 -21.93
N LYS A 151 -2.23 -4.16 -20.62
CA LYS A 151 -1.06 -3.80 -19.84
C LYS A 151 -0.43 -5.03 -19.18
N PRO A 152 0.91 -5.15 -19.19
CA PRO A 152 1.58 -6.24 -18.49
C PRO A 152 1.35 -6.14 -16.97
N ALA A 153 1.46 -7.27 -16.28
CA ALA A 153 1.55 -7.27 -14.83
C ALA A 153 2.96 -6.86 -14.40
N HIS A 154 3.05 -6.05 -13.35
CA HIS A 154 4.32 -5.56 -12.81
C HIS A 154 4.66 -6.30 -11.51
N SER A 155 5.85 -6.88 -11.45
CA SER A 155 6.41 -7.41 -10.22
C SER A 155 7.20 -6.32 -9.51
N GLN A 156 6.91 -6.05 -8.25
CA GLN A 156 7.72 -5.15 -7.44
C GLN A 156 9.04 -5.85 -7.11
N ALA A 157 10.17 -5.17 -7.34
CA ALA A 157 11.48 -5.69 -6.93
C ALA A 157 11.57 -5.71 -5.40
N GLU A 158 12.09 -6.82 -4.86
CA GLU A 158 12.33 -6.94 -3.43
C GLU A 158 13.47 -6.01 -3.01
N PRO A 159 13.25 -5.11 -2.03
CA PRO A 159 14.30 -4.24 -1.50
C PRO A 159 15.35 -5.04 -0.71
N GLU A 160 16.58 -4.52 -0.67
CA GLU A 160 17.62 -5.07 0.21
C GLU A 160 17.18 -5.00 1.69
N GLY A 161 17.53 -6.03 2.47
CA GLY A 161 17.18 -6.13 3.89
C GLY A 161 15.76 -6.64 4.17
N ILE A 162 15.11 -7.24 3.18
CA ILE A 162 13.92 -8.07 3.38
C ILE A 162 14.34 -9.54 3.54
N LEU A 163 13.70 -10.24 4.46
CA LEU A 163 13.84 -11.66 4.69
C LEU A 163 12.49 -12.34 4.56
N SER A 164 12.46 -13.46 3.82
CA SER A 164 11.30 -14.35 3.78
C SER A 164 11.53 -15.50 4.75
N LEU A 165 10.77 -15.54 5.84
CA LEU A 165 10.92 -16.51 6.92
C LEU A 165 9.69 -17.39 7.02
N ARG A 166 9.92 -18.67 7.33
CA ARG A 166 8.84 -19.61 7.57
C ARG A 166 8.33 -19.45 9.00
N ILE A 167 7.06 -19.14 9.17
CA ILE A 167 6.42 -18.80 10.45
C ILE A 167 5.43 -19.87 10.87
N ASP A 168 5.44 -20.19 12.14
CA ASP A 168 4.44 -21.02 12.80
C ASP A 168 3.19 -20.18 13.11
N PRO A 169 2.03 -20.48 12.51
CA PRO A 169 0.81 -19.69 12.71
C PRO A 169 0.29 -19.69 14.14
N ALA A 170 0.66 -20.68 14.94
CA ALA A 170 0.19 -20.80 16.32
C ALA A 170 0.96 -19.89 17.29
N SER A 171 2.26 -19.68 17.02
CA SER A 171 3.15 -18.94 17.93
C SER A 171 3.64 -17.61 17.37
N GLY A 172 3.52 -17.38 16.06
CA GLY A 172 4.12 -16.22 15.37
C GLY A 172 5.65 -16.25 15.31
N ARG A 173 6.28 -17.38 15.62
CA ARG A 173 7.73 -17.56 15.67
C ARG A 173 8.25 -18.22 14.41
N ILE A 174 9.58 -18.19 14.23
CA ILE A 174 10.22 -18.94 13.15
C ILE A 174 9.94 -20.43 13.36
N ALA A 175 9.33 -21.05 12.35
CA ALA A 175 8.89 -22.43 12.38
C ALA A 175 10.07 -23.41 12.32
N SER A 176 10.02 -24.47 13.12
CA SER A 176 10.92 -25.61 12.99
C SER A 176 10.59 -26.43 11.73
N PRO A 177 11.54 -27.22 11.20
CA PRO A 177 11.25 -28.20 10.15
C PRO A 177 10.08 -29.10 10.56
N GLY A 178 9.10 -29.27 9.66
CA GLY A 178 7.92 -30.10 9.91
C GLY A 178 6.78 -29.43 10.68
N THR A 179 6.87 -28.16 11.09
CA THR A 179 5.75 -27.44 11.72
C THR A 179 4.53 -27.43 10.81
N PRO A 180 3.38 -28.00 11.24
CA PRO A 180 2.18 -28.03 10.41
C PRO A 180 1.61 -26.64 10.15
N GLY A 181 1.17 -26.40 8.92
CA GLY A 181 0.56 -25.12 8.55
C GLY A 181 1.49 -23.92 8.47
N ALA A 182 2.80 -24.12 8.70
CA ALA A 182 3.77 -23.03 8.60
C ALA A 182 3.81 -22.45 7.18
N TYR A 183 3.85 -21.12 7.09
CA TYR A 183 3.85 -20.35 5.84
C TYR A 183 5.00 -19.35 5.81
N PHE A 184 5.32 -18.83 4.63
CA PHE A 184 6.34 -17.81 4.49
C PHE A 184 5.75 -16.43 4.67
N GLU A 185 6.48 -15.59 5.45
CA GLU A 185 6.13 -14.20 5.71
C GLU A 185 7.37 -13.31 5.55
N LEU A 186 7.16 -12.04 5.23
CA LEU A 186 8.21 -11.06 4.97
C LEU A 186 8.51 -10.24 6.22
N PHE A 187 9.80 -10.06 6.51
CA PHE A 187 10.30 -9.26 7.63
C PHE A 187 11.43 -8.35 7.16
N LYS A 188 11.61 -7.24 7.85
CA LYS A 188 12.89 -6.53 7.78
C LYS A 188 13.94 -7.33 8.54
N SER A 189 15.18 -7.29 8.08
CA SER A 189 16.28 -8.06 8.69
C SER A 189 16.50 -7.75 10.16
N GLU A 190 16.20 -6.54 10.60
CA GLU A 190 16.27 -6.08 11.99
C GLU A 190 15.06 -6.47 12.86
N ASP A 191 13.93 -6.85 12.24
CA ASP A 191 12.64 -7.12 12.92
C ASP A 191 12.26 -8.61 12.86
N THR A 192 13.24 -9.52 12.86
CA THR A 192 13.00 -10.96 12.77
C THR A 192 12.35 -11.51 14.03
N PRO A 193 11.31 -12.35 13.92
CA PRO A 193 10.72 -13.00 15.09
C PRO A 193 11.69 -14.00 15.72
N PRO A 194 11.56 -14.26 17.04
CA PRO A 194 12.42 -15.23 17.73
C PRO A 194 12.17 -16.66 17.22
N THR A 195 13.17 -17.51 17.38
CA THR A 195 13.07 -18.94 17.09
C THR A 195 12.36 -19.71 18.23
N ASN A 196 11.78 -20.87 17.93
CA ASN A 196 11.20 -21.73 18.97
C ASN A 196 12.25 -22.31 19.93
N SER A 197 13.55 -22.34 19.56
CA SER A 197 14.63 -22.83 20.41
C SER A 197 15.02 -21.87 21.54
N GLU A 198 14.65 -20.60 21.48
CA GLU A 198 14.94 -19.59 22.51
C GLU A 198 14.06 -19.72 23.77
N LEU A 199 13.06 -20.62 23.75
CA LEU A 199 12.24 -20.96 24.94
C LEU A 199 12.94 -21.82 25.96
N GLY A 200 14.23 -22.21 25.75
CA GLY A 200 14.98 -23.06 26.67
C GLY A 200 15.30 -22.46 28.05
N ASN A 201 15.11 -21.15 28.27
CA ASN A 201 15.33 -20.47 29.55
C ASN A 201 14.18 -19.52 29.89
N GLY A 202 13.10 -20.07 30.42
CA GLY A 202 12.26 -19.46 31.44
C GLY A 202 11.20 -18.44 31.00
N VAL A 203 10.24 -18.81 30.14
CA VAL A 203 8.87 -18.25 30.23
C VAL A 203 7.88 -19.38 29.93
N ALA A 204 7.05 -19.71 30.92
CA ALA A 204 5.98 -20.70 30.79
C ALA A 204 4.98 -20.29 29.68
N PRO A 205 4.47 -21.23 28.86
CA PRO A 205 3.39 -20.94 27.92
C PRO A 205 2.14 -20.61 28.73
N GLY A 206 1.64 -19.39 28.61
CA GLY A 206 0.38 -18.97 29.21
C GLY A 206 0.32 -17.60 29.86
N SER A 207 1.33 -16.75 29.74
CA SER A 207 1.12 -15.35 30.14
C SER A 207 0.22 -14.67 29.09
N PRO A 208 -0.98 -14.16 29.49
CA PRO A 208 -1.79 -13.37 28.58
C PRO A 208 -0.98 -12.15 28.12
N LEU A 209 -1.05 -11.83 26.85
CA LEU A 209 -0.64 -10.53 26.35
C LEU A 209 -1.28 -9.46 27.25
N PRO A 210 -0.57 -8.37 27.61
CA PRO A 210 -1.19 -7.27 28.31
C PRO A 210 -2.46 -6.88 27.56
N ALA A 211 -3.57 -6.80 28.26
CA ALA A 211 -4.83 -6.36 27.69
C ALA A 211 -4.56 -5.02 27.01
N ASP A 212 -4.88 -4.96 25.71
CA ASP A 212 -5.01 -3.70 24.99
C ASP A 212 -6.08 -2.92 25.74
N ASP A 213 -5.68 -1.86 26.45
CA ASP A 213 -6.60 -0.97 27.20
C ASP A 213 -7.37 -0.14 26.19
N GLY A 214 -8.00 -0.78 25.25
CA GLY A 214 -9.06 -0.30 24.36
C GLY A 214 -9.37 1.19 24.38
N ALA A 215 -8.38 2.07 24.26
CA ALA A 215 -8.61 3.45 23.91
C ALA A 215 -9.08 3.47 22.45
N PRO A 216 -10.27 3.98 22.14
CA PRO A 216 -10.70 4.13 20.77
C PRO A 216 -9.68 5.02 20.06
N ILE A 217 -9.00 4.48 19.05
CA ILE A 217 -8.29 5.32 18.08
C ILE A 217 -9.39 6.02 17.31
N ASP A 218 -9.68 7.27 17.67
CA ASP A 218 -10.45 8.19 16.86
C ASP A 218 -9.66 8.41 15.53
N LEU A 219 -9.96 7.63 14.56
CA LEU A 219 -9.59 7.84 13.16
C LEU A 219 -10.86 8.33 12.45
N PHE A 220 -11.08 9.69 12.53
CA PHE A 220 -11.98 10.51 11.71
C PHE A 220 -13.25 9.89 11.17
#